data_ed3cc86d006dbb702c55d125773eabf7
#
_entry.id   ed3cc86d006dbb702c55d125773eabf7
#
_cell.length_a   1.000
_cell.length_b   1.000
_cell.length_c   1.000
_cell.angle_alpha   90.00
_cell.angle_beta   90.00
_cell.angle_gamma   90.00
#
_symmetry.space_group_name_H-M   'P 1'
#
loop_
_entity.id
_entity.type
_entity.pdbx_description
1 polymer ?
#
loop_
_entity_poly.entity_id
_entity_poly.type
_entity_poly.pdbx_seq_one_letter_code
_entity_poly.pdbx_strand_id
1 'polypeptide(L)'
;MIRANETNDCGGFFMDIDREKEGKCLTVTVPCYNSESYLERCVESLLKERDGLEIILVDDGSTDRTGQLADQYARAYPDVVRVVHKKNGGHGSGVNAGLMLANGIYFKVVDSDDWLDEAAFHKLMSVLRFWCRTKEEKRPDLVVCNYVYDHLEEGKTKAVRYGNLFPSKKSAGGTKSAVFRRNSILSCMR
;
A
#
# COMPACT_ATOMS: atom_id res chain seq x y z
N MET A 1 -4.58 5.17 33.52
CA MET A 1 -5.02 6.54 33.91
C MET A 1 -4.08 7.51 33.20
N ILE A 2 -4.47 8.01 32.04
CA ILE A 2 -3.66 8.88 31.19
C ILE A 2 -4.18 10.29 31.39
N ARG A 3 -3.33 11.21 31.85
CA ARG A 3 -3.67 12.61 31.99
C ARG A 3 -3.50 13.31 30.65
N ALA A 4 -4.56 13.93 30.16
CA ALA A 4 -4.53 14.88 29.07
C ALA A 4 -4.01 16.24 29.61
N ASN A 5 -2.98 16.80 28.97
CA ASN A 5 -2.63 18.21 29.11
C ASN A 5 -3.22 18.95 27.91
N GLU A 6 -4.18 19.82 28.18
CA GLU A 6 -4.73 20.78 27.25
C GLU A 6 -3.72 21.93 27.05
N THR A 7 -3.23 22.12 25.84
CA THR A 7 -2.85 23.44 25.32
C THR A 7 -3.23 23.53 23.86
N ASN A 8 -4.07 24.52 23.57
CA ASN A 8 -4.50 24.91 22.22
C ASN A 8 -3.32 25.19 21.31
N ASP A 9 -3.19 24.52 20.17
CA ASP A 9 -3.16 25.15 18.86
C ASP A 9 -3.01 24.10 17.74
N CYS A 10 -3.75 24.25 16.63
CA CYS A 10 -3.63 23.57 15.35
C CYS A 10 -3.35 22.03 15.43
N GLY A 11 -4.43 21.25 15.54
CA GLY A 11 -4.46 19.80 15.75
C GLY A 11 -3.58 18.93 14.88
N GLY A 12 -2.30 18.90 15.14
CA GLY A 12 -1.38 17.87 14.71
C GLY A 12 -1.39 16.72 15.71
N PHE A 13 -2.08 15.64 15.38
CA PHE A 13 -2.04 14.42 16.17
C PHE A 13 -0.68 13.75 15.95
N PHE A 14 0.32 14.12 16.73
CA PHE A 14 1.59 13.41 16.81
C PHE A 14 1.39 12.15 17.65
N MET A 15 1.16 11.03 17.02
CA MET A 15 1.39 9.72 17.65
C MET A 15 2.90 9.46 17.64
N ASP A 16 3.46 9.14 18.80
CA ASP A 16 4.83 8.64 18.96
C ASP A 16 5.08 7.47 17.99
N ILE A 17 6.02 7.68 17.06
CA ILE A 17 6.31 6.76 15.94
C ILE A 17 7.38 5.72 16.36
N ASP A 18 7.67 5.57 17.62
CA ASP A 18 8.61 4.57 18.15
C ASP A 18 7.89 3.26 18.53
N ARG A 19 7.19 2.64 17.56
CA ARG A 19 6.96 1.21 17.60
C ARG A 19 8.04 0.54 16.75
N GLU A 20 8.88 -0.26 17.40
CA GLU A 20 9.71 -1.25 16.70
C GLU A 20 8.80 -2.07 15.79
N LYS A 21 8.92 -1.82 14.48
CA LYS A 21 8.01 -2.38 13.47
C LYS A 21 8.55 -3.74 13.08
N GLU A 22 8.14 -4.74 13.84
CA GLU A 22 8.49 -6.12 13.55
C GLU A 22 8.21 -6.46 12.07
N GLY A 23 9.27 -6.48 11.28
CA GLY A 23 9.35 -7.27 10.06
C GLY A 23 8.54 -6.82 8.84
N LYS A 24 7.74 -5.74 8.87
CA LYS A 24 6.97 -5.31 7.69
C LYS A 24 7.83 -4.53 6.70
N CYS A 25 8.05 -5.12 5.53
CA CYS A 25 8.83 -4.49 4.45
C CYS A 25 7.98 -3.52 3.63
N LEU A 26 6.74 -3.92 3.32
CA LEU A 26 5.83 -3.17 2.48
C LEU A 26 4.46 -3.06 3.15
N THR A 27 3.93 -1.84 3.21
CA THR A 27 2.50 -1.60 3.41
C THR A 27 1.86 -1.26 2.08
N VAL A 28 0.85 -2.01 1.70
CA VAL A 28 -0.04 -1.70 0.58
C VAL A 28 -1.34 -1.15 1.14
N THR A 29 -1.68 0.09 0.76
CA THR A 29 -2.98 0.69 1.06
C THR A 29 -3.90 0.55 -0.14
N VAL A 30 -5.10 0.05 0.11
CA VAL A 30 -6.15 -0.11 -0.90
C VAL A 30 -7.33 0.77 -0.48
N PRO A 31 -7.45 2.00 -1.04
CA PRO A 31 -8.64 2.82 -0.85
C PRO A 31 -9.82 2.19 -1.59
N CYS A 32 -10.93 2.00 -0.90
CA CYS A 32 -12.13 1.31 -1.39
C CYS A 32 -13.36 2.21 -1.23
N TYR A 33 -14.16 2.30 -2.27
CA TYR A 33 -15.49 2.92 -2.21
C TYR A 33 -16.40 2.24 -3.23
N ASN A 34 -17.44 1.54 -2.75
CA ASN A 34 -18.37 0.77 -3.60
C ASN A 34 -17.64 -0.15 -4.59
N SER A 35 -16.72 -0.97 -4.09
CA SER A 35 -15.78 -1.80 -4.86
C SER A 35 -16.07 -3.30 -4.71
N GLU A 36 -17.27 -3.71 -4.31
CA GLU A 36 -17.59 -5.11 -4.03
C GLU A 36 -17.29 -6.07 -5.19
N SER A 37 -17.38 -5.58 -6.44
CA SER A 37 -17.13 -6.38 -7.64
C SER A 37 -15.64 -6.60 -7.96
N TYR A 38 -14.75 -5.83 -7.36
CA TYR A 38 -13.32 -5.79 -7.74
C TYR A 38 -12.39 -6.13 -6.58
N LEU A 39 -12.80 -5.83 -5.34
CA LEU A 39 -11.97 -5.91 -4.13
C LEU A 39 -11.38 -7.29 -3.93
N GLU A 40 -12.13 -8.36 -4.19
CA GLU A 40 -11.67 -9.73 -4.05
C GLU A 40 -10.44 -9.98 -4.91
N ARG A 41 -10.50 -9.66 -6.22
CA ARG A 41 -9.38 -9.84 -7.15
C ARG A 41 -8.15 -9.04 -6.72
N CYS A 42 -8.35 -7.81 -6.27
CA CYS A 42 -7.28 -6.96 -5.77
C CYS A 42 -6.58 -7.62 -4.58
N VAL A 43 -7.32 -7.95 -3.53
CA VAL A 43 -6.78 -8.50 -2.28
C VAL A 43 -6.14 -9.86 -2.50
N GLU A 44 -6.76 -10.76 -3.27
CA GLU A 44 -6.20 -12.08 -3.59
C GLU A 44 -4.87 -11.99 -4.34
N SER A 45 -4.71 -10.98 -5.21
CA SER A 45 -3.43 -10.75 -5.90
C SER A 45 -2.31 -10.33 -4.93
N LEU A 46 -2.65 -9.58 -3.88
CA LEU A 46 -1.73 -9.16 -2.84
C LEU A 46 -1.38 -10.30 -1.88
N LEU A 47 -2.35 -11.16 -1.56
CA LEU A 47 -2.15 -12.29 -0.63
C LEU A 47 -1.27 -13.41 -1.18
N LYS A 48 -0.83 -13.34 -2.45
CA LYS A 48 0.18 -14.25 -3.03
C LYS A 48 1.54 -14.12 -2.34
N GLU A 49 1.83 -12.96 -1.76
CA GLU A 49 3.03 -12.67 -0.99
C GLU A 49 2.64 -12.13 0.39
N ARG A 50 2.89 -12.88 1.47
CA ARG A 50 2.49 -12.49 2.83
C ARG A 50 3.66 -12.12 3.73
N ASP A 51 4.85 -12.69 3.45
CA ASP A 51 6.04 -12.44 4.26
C ASP A 51 6.54 -10.99 4.10
N GLY A 52 6.54 -10.25 5.21
CA GLY A 52 6.91 -8.84 5.23
C GLY A 52 5.87 -7.89 4.62
N LEU A 53 4.65 -8.35 4.30
CA LEU A 53 3.56 -7.54 3.77
C LEU A 53 2.58 -7.14 4.87
N GLU A 54 2.08 -5.91 4.77
CA GLU A 54 0.90 -5.39 5.44
C GLU A 54 -0.06 -4.83 4.38
N ILE A 55 -1.33 -5.17 4.47
CA ILE A 55 -2.40 -4.65 3.61
C ILE A 55 -3.35 -3.84 4.48
N ILE A 56 -3.61 -2.59 4.12
CA ILE A 56 -4.59 -1.73 4.79
C ILE A 56 -5.72 -1.44 3.82
N LEU A 57 -6.86 -2.07 4.04
CA LEU A 57 -8.09 -1.80 3.30
C LEU A 57 -8.76 -0.60 3.95
N VAL A 58 -8.93 0.50 3.20
CA VAL A 58 -9.57 1.70 3.71
C VAL A 58 -10.93 1.86 3.04
N ASP A 59 -11.96 1.45 3.73
CA ASP A 59 -13.36 1.63 3.31
C ASP A 59 -13.80 3.07 3.56
N ASP A 60 -13.89 3.84 2.49
CA ASP A 60 -14.26 5.27 2.50
C ASP A 60 -15.78 5.49 2.53
N GLY A 61 -16.47 4.75 3.41
CA GLY A 61 -17.91 4.88 3.63
C GLY A 61 -18.74 4.25 2.53
N SER A 62 -18.39 3.05 2.08
CA SER A 62 -19.14 2.28 1.09
C SER A 62 -20.56 1.97 1.56
N THR A 63 -21.48 1.91 0.61
CA THR A 63 -22.89 1.56 0.81
C THR A 63 -23.26 0.17 0.30
N ASP A 64 -22.36 -0.48 -0.42
CA ASP A 64 -22.43 -1.86 -0.89
C ASP A 64 -21.75 -2.84 0.12
N ARG A 65 -21.43 -4.06 -0.31
CA ARG A 65 -20.78 -5.06 0.55
C ARG A 65 -19.27 -4.91 0.69
N THR A 66 -18.67 -3.83 0.18
CA THR A 66 -17.21 -3.59 0.23
C THR A 66 -16.67 -3.69 1.66
N GLY A 67 -17.30 -2.99 2.62
CA GLY A 67 -16.87 -3.01 4.02
C GLY A 67 -16.96 -4.41 4.64
N GLN A 68 -18.02 -5.16 4.34
CA GLN A 68 -18.20 -6.53 4.83
C GLN A 68 -17.12 -7.48 4.27
N LEU A 69 -16.79 -7.35 2.97
CA LEU A 69 -15.72 -8.11 2.34
C LEU A 69 -14.36 -7.77 2.97
N ALA A 70 -14.08 -6.49 3.18
CA ALA A 70 -12.86 -6.06 3.84
C ALA A 70 -12.71 -6.69 5.24
N ASP A 71 -13.77 -6.69 6.04
CA ASP A 71 -13.81 -7.33 7.35
C ASP A 71 -13.59 -8.86 7.31
N GLN A 72 -14.10 -9.51 6.27
CA GLN A 72 -13.86 -10.95 6.07
C GLN A 72 -12.37 -11.23 5.84
N TYR A 73 -11.70 -10.43 5.01
CA TYR A 73 -10.26 -10.56 4.79
C TYR A 73 -9.45 -10.28 6.06
N ALA A 74 -9.79 -9.25 6.84
CA ALA A 74 -9.10 -8.98 8.09
C ALA A 74 -9.25 -10.11 9.11
N ARG A 75 -10.42 -10.74 9.18
CA ARG A 75 -10.63 -11.92 10.04
C ARG A 75 -9.88 -13.17 9.54
N ALA A 76 -9.81 -13.35 8.22
CA ALA A 76 -9.12 -14.50 7.64
C ALA A 76 -7.59 -14.37 7.69
N TYR A 77 -7.07 -13.15 7.62
CA TYR A 77 -5.62 -12.86 7.57
C TYR A 77 -5.19 -11.76 8.55
N PRO A 78 -5.42 -11.94 9.87
CA PRO A 78 -5.24 -10.88 10.87
C PRO A 78 -3.81 -10.34 10.99
N ASP A 79 -2.81 -11.16 10.63
CA ASP A 79 -1.39 -10.76 10.66
C ASP A 79 -0.95 -9.95 9.45
N VAL A 80 -1.78 -9.92 8.39
CA VAL A 80 -1.44 -9.30 7.12
C VAL A 80 -2.41 -8.18 6.75
N VAL A 81 -3.72 -8.38 6.98
CA VAL A 81 -4.78 -7.48 6.55
C VAL A 81 -5.37 -6.72 7.73
N ARG A 82 -5.45 -5.40 7.59
CA ARG A 82 -6.15 -4.49 8.50
C ARG A 82 -7.21 -3.71 7.74
N VAL A 83 -8.30 -3.38 8.42
CA VAL A 83 -9.39 -2.58 7.84
C VAL A 83 -9.55 -1.28 8.61
N VAL A 84 -9.87 -0.23 7.89
CA VAL A 84 -10.27 1.07 8.43
C VAL A 84 -11.55 1.51 7.75
N HIS A 85 -12.62 1.62 8.53
CA HIS A 85 -13.86 2.23 8.07
C HIS A 85 -13.87 3.71 8.43
N LYS A 86 -14.19 4.56 7.48
CA LYS A 86 -14.29 6.00 7.70
C LYS A 86 -15.45 6.62 6.93
N LYS A 87 -15.85 7.81 7.33
CA LYS A 87 -16.80 8.62 6.54
C LYS A 87 -16.16 8.97 5.21
N ASN A 88 -16.93 8.91 4.13
CA ASN A 88 -16.46 9.26 2.79
C ASN A 88 -15.77 10.63 2.77
N GLY A 89 -14.56 10.65 2.28
CA GLY A 89 -13.72 11.85 2.14
C GLY A 89 -12.95 11.85 0.81
N GLY A 90 -13.24 10.88 -0.06
CA GLY A 90 -12.63 10.72 -1.38
C GLY A 90 -11.31 9.95 -1.34
N HIS A 91 -10.85 9.54 -2.53
CA HIS A 91 -9.68 8.67 -2.73
C HIS A 91 -8.43 9.14 -1.96
N GLY A 92 -8.06 10.42 -2.07
CA GLY A 92 -6.88 10.97 -1.37
C GLY A 92 -6.97 10.87 0.15
N SER A 93 -8.18 11.00 0.72
CA SER A 93 -8.43 10.81 2.14
C SER A 93 -8.20 9.36 2.58
N GLY A 94 -8.60 8.40 1.73
CA GLY A 94 -8.33 6.97 1.92
C GLY A 94 -6.82 6.67 1.91
N VAL A 95 -6.10 7.22 0.92
CA VAL A 95 -4.63 7.08 0.83
C VAL A 95 -3.94 7.64 2.06
N ASN A 96 -4.32 8.84 2.52
CA ASN A 96 -3.74 9.47 3.70
C ASN A 96 -3.99 8.64 4.98
N ALA A 97 -5.21 8.12 5.15
CA ALA A 97 -5.55 7.27 6.28
C ALA A 97 -4.65 6.01 6.30
N GLY A 98 -4.48 5.36 5.16
CA GLY A 98 -3.60 4.20 5.05
C GLY A 98 -2.12 4.53 5.31
N LEU A 99 -1.63 5.67 4.79
CA LEU A 99 -0.26 6.11 5.02
C LEU A 99 0.03 6.36 6.50
N MET A 100 -0.88 7.00 7.21
CA MET A 100 -0.74 7.27 8.65
C MET A 100 -0.67 5.99 9.49
N LEU A 101 -1.33 4.93 9.05
CA LEU A 101 -1.39 3.65 9.75
C LEU A 101 -0.32 2.64 9.29
N ALA A 102 0.38 2.95 8.21
CA ALA A 102 1.38 2.07 7.61
C ALA A 102 2.52 1.72 8.57
N ASN A 103 2.87 0.44 8.66
CA ASN A 103 4.00 -0.06 9.43
C ASN A 103 5.21 -0.45 8.57
N GLY A 104 5.02 -0.67 7.28
CA GLY A 104 6.09 -1.06 6.35
C GLY A 104 7.16 0.01 6.18
N ILE A 105 8.39 -0.42 5.92
CA ILE A 105 9.50 0.47 5.52
C ILE A 105 9.15 1.17 4.21
N TYR A 106 8.54 0.43 3.29
CA TYR A 106 8.02 0.94 2.02
C TYR A 106 6.51 1.03 2.03
N PHE A 107 6.00 1.95 1.24
CA PHE A 107 4.56 2.23 1.10
C PHE A 107 4.15 2.23 -0.37
N LYS A 108 3.00 1.63 -0.67
CA LYS A 108 2.40 1.59 -2.00
C LYS A 108 0.89 1.75 -1.90
N VAL A 109 0.31 2.46 -2.85
CA VAL A 109 -1.14 2.48 -3.09
C VAL A 109 -1.45 1.52 -4.23
N VAL A 110 -2.52 0.76 -4.08
CA VAL A 110 -3.14 -0.05 -5.14
C VAL A 110 -4.63 0.27 -5.13
N ASP A 111 -5.16 0.71 -6.26
CA ASP A 111 -6.59 0.99 -6.37
C ASP A 111 -7.39 -0.32 -6.29
N SER A 112 -8.59 -0.27 -5.72
CA SER A 112 -9.41 -1.46 -5.44
C SER A 112 -9.85 -2.25 -6.68
N ASP A 113 -9.76 -1.64 -7.86
CA ASP A 113 -10.02 -2.24 -9.18
C ASP A 113 -8.75 -2.71 -9.91
N ASP A 114 -7.57 -2.47 -9.32
CA ASP A 114 -6.29 -2.94 -9.83
C ASP A 114 -5.87 -4.27 -9.17
N TRP A 115 -4.95 -4.98 -9.81
CA TRP A 115 -4.31 -6.19 -9.24
C TRP A 115 -2.84 -6.27 -9.62
N LEU A 116 -2.08 -7.08 -8.90
CA LEU A 116 -0.67 -7.32 -9.16
C LEU A 116 -0.46 -8.64 -9.88
N ASP A 117 0.45 -8.65 -10.87
CA ASP A 117 0.97 -9.89 -11.45
C ASP A 117 1.78 -10.65 -10.39
N GLU A 118 1.48 -11.95 -10.20
CA GLU A 118 2.07 -12.77 -9.14
C GLU A 118 3.59 -12.84 -9.24
N ALA A 119 4.14 -13.10 -10.43
CA ALA A 119 5.58 -13.24 -10.62
C ALA A 119 6.31 -11.91 -10.41
N ALA A 120 5.71 -10.80 -10.87
CA ALA A 120 6.26 -9.46 -10.67
C ALA A 120 6.19 -9.04 -9.21
N PHE A 121 5.11 -9.37 -8.50
CA PHE A 121 4.95 -9.06 -7.09
C PHE A 121 5.92 -9.86 -6.23
N HIS A 122 6.06 -11.16 -6.49
CA HIS A 122 7.08 -12.01 -5.84
C HIS A 122 8.48 -11.40 -5.98
N LYS A 123 8.84 -10.97 -7.19
CA LYS A 123 10.13 -10.32 -7.45
C LYS A 123 10.29 -9.00 -6.71
N LEU A 124 9.26 -8.17 -6.71
CA LEU A 124 9.26 -6.92 -5.94
C LEU A 124 9.50 -7.20 -4.45
N MET A 125 8.73 -8.11 -3.85
CA MET A 125 8.87 -8.44 -2.43
C MET A 125 10.24 -9.02 -2.10
N SER A 126 10.83 -9.84 -2.97
CA SER A 126 12.19 -10.33 -2.81
C SER A 126 13.22 -9.20 -2.77
N VAL A 127 13.10 -8.20 -3.65
CA VAL A 127 13.95 -7.00 -3.66
C VAL A 127 13.75 -6.15 -2.42
N LEU A 128 12.50 -5.92 -2.02
CA LEU A 128 12.20 -5.12 -0.82
C LEU A 128 12.72 -5.80 0.45
N ARG A 129 12.54 -7.11 0.61
CA ARG A 129 13.11 -7.89 1.73
C ARG A 129 14.63 -7.78 1.80
N PHE A 130 15.33 -7.81 0.66
CA PHE A 130 16.77 -7.55 0.62
C PHE A 130 17.11 -6.16 1.14
N TRP A 131 16.41 -5.11 0.69
CA TRP A 131 16.65 -3.75 1.15
C TRP A 131 16.27 -3.54 2.62
N CYS A 132 15.22 -4.19 3.12
CA CYS A 132 14.82 -4.10 4.53
C CYS A 132 15.91 -4.62 5.48
N ARG A 133 16.71 -5.58 5.04
CA ARG A 133 17.86 -6.11 5.79
C ARG A 133 19.15 -5.29 5.62
N THR A 134 19.13 -4.33 4.73
CA THR A 134 20.28 -3.45 4.45
C THR A 134 20.24 -2.24 5.39
N LYS A 135 21.41 -1.63 5.69
CA LYS A 135 21.49 -0.40 6.48
C LYS A 135 20.66 0.72 5.83
N GLU A 136 20.01 1.52 6.65
CA GLU A 136 19.03 2.52 6.22
C GLU A 136 19.61 3.50 5.18
N GLU A 137 20.85 3.94 5.35
CA GLU A 137 21.52 4.90 4.46
C GLU A 137 21.73 4.37 3.03
N LYS A 138 21.65 3.04 2.86
CA LYS A 138 21.82 2.37 1.57
C LYS A 138 20.50 1.97 0.92
N ARG A 139 19.37 2.19 1.59
CA ARG A 139 18.05 1.83 1.08
C ARG A 139 17.60 2.84 0.02
N PRO A 140 17.10 2.41 -1.13
CA PRO A 140 16.51 3.34 -2.09
C PRO A 140 15.26 3.99 -1.48
N ASP A 141 15.07 5.30 -1.75
CA ASP A 141 13.87 6.03 -1.33
C ASP A 141 12.68 5.72 -2.23
N LEU A 142 12.95 5.32 -3.46
CA LEU A 142 11.95 5.06 -4.49
C LEU A 142 12.31 3.82 -5.30
N VAL A 143 11.36 2.92 -5.44
CA VAL A 143 11.42 1.78 -6.35
C VAL A 143 10.29 1.93 -7.36
N VAL A 144 10.63 2.02 -8.66
CA VAL A 144 9.65 2.21 -9.74
C VAL A 144 9.42 0.87 -10.44
N CYS A 145 8.15 0.50 -10.58
CA CYS A 145 7.72 -0.69 -11.30
C CYS A 145 7.05 -0.31 -12.62
N ASN A 146 7.15 -1.17 -13.62
CA ASN A 146 6.36 -1.07 -14.83
C ASN A 146 4.89 -1.40 -14.54
N TYR A 147 3.98 -1.08 -15.43
CA TYR A 147 2.59 -1.48 -15.35
C TYR A 147 2.00 -1.80 -16.73
N VAL A 148 0.87 -2.48 -16.71
CA VAL A 148 0.13 -2.88 -17.91
C VAL A 148 -1.28 -2.32 -17.81
N TYR A 149 -1.73 -1.64 -18.85
CA TYR A 149 -3.15 -1.39 -19.05
C TYR A 149 -3.74 -2.66 -19.69
N ASP A 150 -4.69 -3.24 -19.00
CA ASP A 150 -5.44 -4.40 -19.49
C ASP A 150 -6.83 -3.94 -19.95
N HIS A 151 -7.04 -3.90 -21.25
CA HIS A 151 -8.34 -3.59 -21.85
C HIS A 151 -9.12 -4.91 -21.99
N LEU A 152 -9.69 -5.38 -20.88
CA LEU A 152 -10.39 -6.67 -20.78
C LEU A 152 -11.47 -6.85 -21.87
N GLU A 153 -12.19 -5.78 -22.21
CA GLU A 153 -13.24 -5.80 -23.24
C GLU A 153 -12.70 -5.97 -24.67
N GLU A 154 -11.49 -5.48 -24.93
CA GLU A 154 -10.87 -5.53 -26.26
C GLU A 154 -9.82 -6.64 -26.40
N GLY A 155 -9.50 -7.36 -25.33
CA GLY A 155 -8.42 -8.37 -25.32
C GLY A 155 -7.03 -7.79 -25.63
N LYS A 156 -6.84 -6.48 -25.47
CA LYS A 156 -5.59 -5.78 -25.76
C LYS A 156 -4.88 -5.37 -24.47
N THR A 157 -3.57 -5.55 -24.43
CA THR A 157 -2.75 -5.10 -23.31
C THR A 157 -1.72 -4.06 -23.79
N LYS A 158 -1.49 -3.02 -22.98
CA LYS A 158 -0.46 -2.01 -23.24
C LYS A 158 0.49 -1.91 -22.05
N ALA A 159 1.72 -2.39 -22.22
CA ALA A 159 2.75 -2.27 -21.21
C ALA A 159 3.41 -0.87 -21.23
N VAL A 160 3.49 -0.23 -20.06
CA VAL A 160 4.27 0.99 -19.84
C VAL A 160 5.55 0.61 -19.11
N ARG A 161 6.69 0.92 -19.71
CA ARG A 161 8.02 0.55 -19.22
C ARG A 161 8.82 1.78 -18.89
N TYR A 162 9.35 1.84 -17.67
CA TYR A 162 10.18 2.96 -17.19
C TYR A 162 11.69 2.69 -17.31
N GLY A 163 12.10 1.52 -17.83
CA GLY A 163 13.52 1.13 -17.92
C GLY A 163 14.41 2.09 -18.71
N ASN A 164 13.84 2.89 -19.61
CA ASN A 164 14.56 3.86 -20.44
C ASN A 164 14.66 5.27 -19.79
N LEU A 165 13.95 5.50 -18.68
CA LEU A 165 13.92 6.81 -18.02
C LEU A 165 15.01 6.96 -16.95
N PHE A 166 15.61 5.86 -16.53
CA PHE A 166 16.65 5.85 -15.52
C PHE A 166 17.90 5.16 -16.06
N PRO A 167 19.11 5.75 -15.90
CA PRO A 167 20.35 5.09 -16.31
C PRO A 167 20.48 3.76 -15.58
N SER A 168 20.62 2.73 -16.37
CA SER A 168 20.49 1.32 -16.09
C SER A 168 21.08 0.80 -14.77
N LYS A 169 20.24 0.21 -13.92
CA LYS A 169 20.48 -1.11 -13.33
C LYS A 169 19.20 -1.90 -13.52
N LYS A 170 19.31 -3.08 -14.15
CA LYS A 170 18.27 -3.94 -14.70
C LYS A 170 16.92 -3.91 -13.97
N SER A 171 15.89 -3.46 -14.67
CA SER A 171 14.50 -3.45 -14.22
C SER A 171 13.87 -4.83 -14.35
N ALA A 172 13.12 -5.21 -13.35
CA ALA A 172 12.21 -6.34 -13.37
C ALA A 172 10.82 -5.91 -13.88
N GLY A 173 10.20 -6.70 -14.74
CA GLY A 173 8.95 -6.32 -15.39
C GLY A 173 7.70 -6.35 -14.53
N GLY A 174 6.79 -5.47 -14.84
CA GLY A 174 5.32 -5.50 -14.76
C GLY A 174 4.65 -5.23 -13.42
N THR A 175 4.06 -4.10 -13.23
CA THR A 175 2.78 -3.68 -12.63
C THR A 175 2.77 -2.20 -12.26
N LYS A 176 1.57 -1.59 -12.19
CA LYS A 176 1.37 -0.15 -11.89
C LYS A 176 2.14 0.32 -10.67
N SER A 177 2.78 1.49 -10.80
CA SER A 177 3.11 2.44 -9.75
C SER A 177 4.46 2.32 -9.04
N ALA A 178 4.81 3.41 -8.41
CA ALA A 178 5.98 3.56 -7.57
C ALA A 178 5.75 2.99 -6.16
N VAL A 179 6.82 2.45 -5.59
CA VAL A 179 6.88 2.08 -4.17
C VAL A 179 7.80 3.08 -3.51
N PHE A 180 7.30 3.77 -2.49
CA PHE A 180 8.04 4.79 -1.80
C PHE A 180 8.55 4.32 -0.44
N ARG A 181 9.73 4.79 -0.03
CA ARG A 181 10.13 4.68 1.36
C ARG A 181 9.24 5.63 2.19
N ARG A 182 8.54 5.10 3.18
CA ARG A 182 7.51 5.81 3.94
C ARG A 182 8.02 7.14 4.54
N ASN A 183 9.22 7.13 5.12
CA ASN A 183 9.78 8.33 5.77
C ASN A 183 10.02 9.47 4.76
N SER A 184 10.33 9.17 3.50
CA SER A 184 10.49 10.17 2.44
C SER A 184 9.16 10.83 2.08
N ILE A 185 8.04 10.10 2.10
CA ILE A 185 6.70 10.67 1.88
C ILE A 185 6.33 11.60 3.05
N LEU A 186 6.47 11.12 4.28
CA LEU A 186 6.11 11.90 5.47
C LEU A 186 6.95 13.17 5.63
N SER A 187 8.19 13.19 5.16
CA SER A 187 9.04 14.39 5.16
C SER A 187 8.59 15.45 4.15
N CYS A 188 7.95 15.07 3.05
CA CYS A 188 7.39 15.99 2.05
C CYS A 188 6.02 16.57 2.45
N MET A 189 5.35 16.00 3.46
CA MET A 189 4.05 16.46 3.96
C MET A 189 4.16 17.49 5.09
N ARG A 190 5.37 17.87 5.50
CA ARG A 190 5.65 18.95 6.44
C ARG A 190 5.94 20.23 5.66
#